data_b579733e6da4fce21e389b664005c34b
#
_entry.id   b579733e6da4fce21e389b664005c34b
#
_cell.length_a   1.000
_cell.length_b   1.000
_cell.length_c   1.000
_cell.angle_alpha   90.00
_cell.angle_beta   90.00
_cell.angle_gamma   90.00
#
_symmetry.space_group_name_H-M   'P 1'
#
loop_
_entity.id
_entity.type
_entity.pdbx_description
1 polymer ?
#
loop_
_entity_poly.entity_id
_entity_poly.type
_entity_poly.pdbx_seq_one_letter_code
_entity_poly.pdbx_strand_id
1 'polypeptide(L)'
;MGFSPGPFHLSAYRDAWVRRSIVLLLAALLAAPALAFAQDFSHPDSEPAPETALIQQANDALAASDFAAALKILTGLNSQTPNNPQVLYDLGLTLEALGPDAQPPSPPDPSAPTAETYYRQAIAANPLFPPPHVALGLLLARTARPVEARSELLTATQLPDIAPALKARAYRALARLDLNGDTQQASNPTAASADLLAALNLTPEAPEDIQLAAEIAESAADLPAAESAYRRYLALDPQDPQAIAALAHVLLAERRPADAEALLAPALAAHPSDPALTALVARADLASGDPAKVAQAVPLLEKLHAANPQDANIARLLARVYLDTDHADQADPLYAALISAQSANPDPTLLDERAEALLRLHRPGAAETLLKQATANPAAFPNVAALGDAATHLAFAAAEIDDPRTTLQALALRATVLPPSPPTLFLEATANDSLHQISKAIDLYKQFLAVAGTDYPDQAAQARKRLAALAATNQHAAPRR
;
A
#
# COMPACT_ATOMS: atom_id res chain seq x y z
N MET A 1 -2.81 9.40 -20.85
CA MET A 1 -1.75 9.06 -19.90
C MET A 1 -2.41 8.59 -18.60
N GLY A 2 -2.38 7.29 -18.33
CA GLY A 2 -3.07 6.69 -17.19
C GLY A 2 -2.09 6.33 -16.10
N PHE A 3 -2.08 7.11 -15.01
CA PHE A 3 -1.40 6.72 -13.79
C PHE A 3 -2.15 5.56 -13.14
N SER A 4 -1.52 4.40 -13.01
CA SER A 4 -1.94 3.36 -12.07
C SER A 4 -1.16 3.59 -10.78
N PRO A 5 -1.82 3.90 -9.65
CA PRO A 5 -1.12 4.06 -8.38
C PRO A 5 -0.68 2.67 -7.88
N GLY A 6 0.63 2.47 -7.79
CA GLY A 6 1.17 1.35 -7.02
C GLY A 6 0.79 1.48 -5.54
N PRO A 7 0.68 0.37 -4.79
CA PRO A 7 0.31 0.40 -3.39
C PRO A 7 1.35 1.17 -2.58
N PHE A 8 0.95 2.30 -2.02
CA PHE A 8 1.72 3.03 -1.02
C PHE A 8 1.69 2.22 0.27
N HIS A 9 2.78 1.57 0.63
CA HIS A 9 2.93 1.02 1.96
C HIS A 9 3.15 2.18 2.94
N LEU A 10 2.09 2.57 3.65
CA LEU A 10 2.10 3.50 4.79
C LEU A 10 2.81 2.89 6.03
N SER A 11 3.84 2.07 5.82
CA SER A 11 4.51 1.32 6.90
C SER A 11 5.21 2.21 7.93
N ALA A 12 5.70 3.37 7.54
CA ALA A 12 6.43 4.27 8.45
C ALA A 12 5.51 4.99 9.46
N TYR A 13 4.21 5.17 9.13
CA TYR A 13 3.24 5.79 10.04
C TYR A 13 2.59 4.78 10.98
N ARG A 14 2.63 3.50 10.66
CA ARG A 14 2.03 2.42 11.44
C ARG A 14 2.62 2.30 12.85
N ASP A 15 3.92 2.59 13.03
CA ASP A 15 4.61 2.43 14.31
C ASP A 15 4.28 3.54 15.32
N ALA A 16 3.98 4.76 14.87
CA ALA A 16 3.60 5.87 15.75
C ALA A 16 2.16 5.72 16.28
N TRP A 17 1.26 5.19 15.45
CA TRP A 17 -0.14 4.95 15.81
C TRP A 17 -0.29 3.77 16.77
N VAL A 18 0.50 2.70 16.56
CA VAL A 18 0.56 1.55 17.47
C VAL A 18 0.87 2.00 18.91
N ARG A 19 1.77 2.97 19.12
CA ARG A 19 2.11 3.47 20.49
C ARG A 19 0.99 4.29 21.14
N ARG A 20 0.25 5.12 20.38
CA ARG A 20 -0.89 5.88 20.91
C ARG A 20 -2.12 5.02 21.15
N SER A 21 -2.41 4.07 20.26
CA SER A 21 -3.54 3.14 20.40
C SER A 21 -3.37 2.15 21.56
N ILE A 22 -2.14 1.83 21.98
CA ILE A 22 -1.88 0.96 23.13
C ILE A 22 -2.40 1.57 24.42
N VAL A 23 -2.22 2.87 24.64
CA VAL A 23 -2.68 3.54 25.87
C VAL A 23 -4.21 3.68 25.88
N LEU A 24 -4.85 3.98 24.77
CA LEU A 24 -6.30 4.10 24.66
C LEU A 24 -7.01 2.72 24.61
N LEU A 25 -6.38 1.71 23.98
CA LEU A 25 -6.92 0.35 23.90
C LEU A 25 -6.82 -0.41 25.24
N LEU A 26 -5.80 -0.16 26.04
CA LEU A 26 -5.70 -0.70 27.40
C LEU A 26 -6.75 -0.08 28.33
N ALA A 27 -7.05 1.21 28.19
CA ALA A 27 -8.13 1.86 28.93
C ALA A 27 -9.52 1.30 28.56
N ALA A 28 -9.74 0.95 27.29
CA ALA A 28 -10.99 0.31 26.84
C ALA A 28 -11.11 -1.18 27.27
N LEU A 29 -9.99 -1.87 27.50
CA LEU A 29 -9.97 -3.24 28.06
C LEU A 29 -10.39 -3.26 29.53
N LEU A 30 -10.09 -2.19 30.26
CA LEU A 30 -10.40 -2.06 31.70
C LEU A 30 -11.79 -1.48 31.94
N ALA A 31 -12.44 -0.88 30.94
CA ALA A 31 -13.77 -0.29 31.05
C ALA A 31 -14.94 -1.25 30.76
N ALA A 32 -14.67 -2.50 30.38
CA ALA A 32 -15.74 -3.49 30.34
C ALA A 32 -16.14 -3.86 31.75
N PRO A 33 -17.42 -3.67 32.12
CA PRO A 33 -17.83 -4.02 33.49
C PRO A 33 -17.66 -5.51 33.70
N ALA A 34 -16.90 -5.88 34.73
CA ALA A 34 -16.82 -7.22 35.32
C ALA A 34 -18.18 -7.61 35.99
N LEU A 35 -19.30 -7.31 35.33
CA LEU A 35 -20.66 -7.38 35.88
C LEU A 35 -21.53 -8.44 35.20
N ALA A 36 -20.99 -9.62 34.89
CA ALA A 36 -21.88 -10.65 34.34
C ALA A 36 -21.60 -12.09 34.72
N PHE A 37 -20.93 -12.38 35.83
CA PHE A 37 -20.92 -13.74 36.38
C PHE A 37 -20.96 -13.76 37.91
N ALA A 38 -21.83 -12.94 38.53
CA ALA A 38 -22.29 -13.17 39.89
C ALA A 38 -23.78 -13.46 39.83
N GLN A 39 -24.17 -14.63 39.29
CA GLN A 39 -25.50 -15.17 39.56
C GLN A 39 -25.43 -16.04 40.77
N ASP A 40 -25.88 -15.46 41.86
CA ASP A 40 -26.82 -15.99 42.86
C ASP A 40 -26.46 -17.31 43.55
N PHE A 41 -25.53 -17.26 44.50
CA PHE A 41 -25.59 -18.01 45.76
C PHE A 41 -25.28 -17.07 46.91
N SER A 42 -26.12 -16.04 47.05
CA SER A 42 -26.04 -15.15 48.22
C SER A 42 -26.65 -15.82 49.44
N HIS A 43 -25.80 -16.44 50.27
CA HIS A 43 -25.99 -16.35 51.70
C HIS A 43 -25.45 -15.01 52.14
N PRO A 44 -26.24 -14.16 52.85
CA PRO A 44 -25.90 -12.76 53.11
C PRO A 44 -24.79 -12.52 54.16
N ASP A 45 -24.09 -13.50 54.68
CA ASP A 45 -23.14 -13.37 55.79
C ASP A 45 -21.83 -14.17 55.64
N SER A 46 -21.39 -14.54 54.45
CA SER A 46 -20.06 -15.11 54.26
C SER A 46 -19.08 -14.05 53.74
N GLU A 47 -18.03 -13.71 54.51
CA GLU A 47 -16.88 -12.98 53.99
C GLU A 47 -16.39 -13.67 52.70
N PRO A 48 -16.11 -12.90 51.60
CA PRO A 48 -15.59 -13.50 50.40
C PRO A 48 -14.33 -14.31 50.70
N ALA A 49 -14.19 -15.49 50.12
CA ALA A 49 -13.02 -16.31 50.31
C ALA A 49 -11.75 -15.45 50.05
N PRO A 50 -10.68 -15.61 50.84
CA PRO A 50 -9.48 -14.75 50.72
C PRO A 50 -8.90 -14.69 49.31
N GLU A 51 -9.08 -15.71 48.52
CA GLU A 51 -8.73 -15.74 47.09
C GLU A 51 -9.58 -14.77 46.27
N THR A 52 -10.89 -14.73 46.45
CA THR A 52 -11.81 -13.82 45.77
C THR A 52 -11.49 -12.35 46.07
N ALA A 53 -11.15 -12.05 47.35
CA ALA A 53 -10.75 -10.71 47.76
C ALA A 53 -9.42 -10.27 47.11
N LEU A 54 -8.46 -11.17 46.97
CA LEU A 54 -7.18 -10.88 46.27
C LEU A 54 -7.37 -10.71 44.76
N ILE A 55 -8.21 -11.50 44.12
CA ILE A 55 -8.59 -11.32 42.69
C ILE A 55 -9.23 -9.95 42.51
N GLN A 56 -10.14 -9.54 43.40
CA GLN A 56 -10.75 -8.22 43.32
C GLN A 56 -9.72 -7.10 43.49
N GLN A 57 -8.79 -7.22 44.44
CA GLN A 57 -7.70 -6.24 44.61
C GLN A 57 -6.79 -6.16 43.39
N ALA A 58 -6.51 -7.30 42.72
CA ALA A 58 -5.75 -7.31 41.48
C ALA A 58 -6.52 -6.59 40.36
N ASN A 59 -7.82 -6.84 40.21
CA ASN A 59 -8.67 -6.16 39.23
C ASN A 59 -8.78 -4.64 39.52
N ASP A 60 -8.89 -4.24 40.79
CA ASP A 60 -8.89 -2.83 41.18
C ASP A 60 -7.55 -2.14 40.83
N ALA A 61 -6.42 -2.83 41.05
CA ALA A 61 -5.10 -2.34 40.69
C ALA A 61 -4.96 -2.23 39.15
N LEU A 62 -5.45 -3.22 38.38
CA LEU A 62 -5.49 -3.16 36.92
C LEU A 62 -6.35 -2.00 36.43
N ALA A 63 -7.53 -1.80 36.99
CA ALA A 63 -8.42 -0.69 36.69
C ALA A 63 -7.79 0.68 36.99
N ALA A 64 -7.00 0.75 38.08
CA ALA A 64 -6.22 1.94 38.44
C ALA A 64 -4.93 2.11 37.59
N SER A 65 -4.63 1.21 36.67
CA SER A 65 -3.37 1.15 35.91
C SER A 65 -2.12 1.00 36.80
N ASP A 66 -2.28 0.50 38.04
CA ASP A 66 -1.16 0.11 38.90
C ASP A 66 -0.72 -1.32 38.61
N PHE A 67 -0.07 -1.47 37.45
CA PHE A 67 0.36 -2.77 36.94
C PHE A 67 1.43 -3.42 37.81
N ALA A 68 2.20 -2.64 38.56
CA ALA A 68 3.21 -3.16 39.48
C ALA A 68 2.56 -3.84 40.70
N ALA A 69 1.53 -3.20 41.28
CA ALA A 69 0.75 -3.78 42.37
C ALA A 69 -0.03 -5.01 41.87
N ALA A 70 -0.69 -4.92 40.73
CA ALA A 70 -1.39 -6.05 40.12
C ALA A 70 -0.46 -7.25 39.90
N LEU A 71 0.74 -7.06 39.31
CA LEU A 71 1.73 -8.12 39.09
C LEU A 71 2.11 -8.81 40.42
N LYS A 72 2.36 -8.05 41.46
CA LYS A 72 2.72 -8.61 42.78
C LYS A 72 1.60 -9.47 43.36
N ILE A 73 0.35 -9.00 43.31
CA ILE A 73 -0.81 -9.73 43.83
C ILE A 73 -1.04 -11.00 43.00
N LEU A 74 -1.06 -10.89 41.66
CA LEU A 74 -1.31 -12.00 40.77
C LEU A 74 -0.22 -13.07 40.85
N THR A 75 1.04 -12.68 40.99
CA THR A 75 2.15 -13.63 41.19
C THR A 75 1.99 -14.38 42.51
N GLY A 76 1.58 -13.69 43.59
CA GLY A 76 1.24 -14.31 44.85
C GLY A 76 0.11 -15.32 44.71
N LEU A 77 -0.98 -14.95 44.03
CA LEU A 77 -2.11 -15.84 43.75
C LEU A 77 -1.69 -17.06 42.91
N ASN A 78 -0.92 -16.87 41.84
CA ASN A 78 -0.47 -17.97 41.00
C ASN A 78 0.43 -18.98 41.76
N SER A 79 1.14 -18.52 42.80
CA SER A 79 1.94 -19.43 43.64
C SER A 79 1.07 -20.24 44.61
N GLN A 80 -0.10 -19.76 44.99
CA GLN A 80 -1.06 -20.43 45.87
C GLN A 80 -2.01 -21.36 45.08
N THR A 81 -2.50 -20.89 43.95
CA THR A 81 -3.43 -21.60 43.08
C THR A 81 -2.86 -21.68 41.64
N PRO A 82 -1.86 -22.57 41.40
CA PRO A 82 -1.29 -22.74 40.08
C PRO A 82 -2.36 -23.22 39.10
N ASN A 83 -2.24 -22.72 37.84
CA ASN A 83 -3.14 -23.09 36.73
C ASN A 83 -4.59 -22.53 36.86
N ASN A 84 -4.84 -21.52 37.66
CA ASN A 84 -6.10 -20.76 37.58
C ASN A 84 -6.10 -19.96 36.25
N PRO A 85 -6.98 -20.27 35.26
CA PRO A 85 -6.92 -19.65 33.94
C PRO A 85 -7.16 -18.13 33.95
N GLN A 86 -7.98 -17.62 34.90
CA GLN A 86 -8.19 -16.20 35.07
C GLN A 86 -6.93 -15.49 35.57
N VAL A 87 -6.28 -16.02 36.58
CA VAL A 87 -5.05 -15.44 37.17
C VAL A 87 -3.92 -15.45 36.12
N LEU A 88 -3.79 -16.53 35.35
CA LEU A 88 -2.82 -16.62 34.29
C LEU A 88 -3.10 -15.60 33.18
N TYR A 89 -4.36 -15.43 32.77
CA TYR A 89 -4.76 -14.43 31.80
C TYR A 89 -4.43 -13.01 32.26
N ASP A 90 -4.78 -12.68 33.54
CA ASP A 90 -4.53 -11.36 34.11
C ASP A 90 -3.03 -11.06 34.30
N LEU A 91 -2.20 -12.08 34.60
CA LEU A 91 -0.73 -11.96 34.52
C LEU A 91 -0.23 -11.61 33.14
N GLY A 92 -0.76 -12.27 32.14
CA GLY A 92 -0.45 -11.98 30.74
C GLY A 92 -0.78 -10.53 30.35
N LEU A 93 -1.98 -10.06 30.68
CA LEU A 93 -2.41 -8.67 30.49
C LEU A 93 -1.53 -7.67 31.23
N THR A 94 -1.17 -7.96 32.46
CA THR A 94 -0.33 -7.09 33.29
C THR A 94 1.05 -6.93 32.71
N LEU A 95 1.67 -8.01 32.22
CA LEU A 95 2.99 -7.97 31.59
C LEU A 95 2.93 -7.26 30.22
N GLU A 96 1.86 -7.45 29.46
CA GLU A 96 1.67 -6.74 28.20
C GLU A 96 1.54 -5.23 28.41
N ALA A 97 0.82 -4.81 29.47
CA ALA A 97 0.64 -3.41 29.84
C ALA A 97 1.94 -2.75 30.35
N LEU A 98 2.73 -3.49 31.11
CA LEU A 98 4.03 -3.03 31.57
C LEU A 98 5.05 -2.85 30.42
N GLY A 99 4.89 -3.61 29.34
CA GLY A 99 5.84 -3.58 28.21
C GLY A 99 7.20 -4.23 28.50
N PRO A 100 8.06 -4.32 27.49
CA PRO A 100 9.36 -5.00 27.62
C PRO A 100 10.35 -4.30 28.56
N ASP A 101 10.16 -2.99 28.81
CA ASP A 101 11.07 -2.17 29.63
C ASP A 101 10.76 -2.22 31.13
N ALA A 102 9.66 -2.85 31.52
CA ALA A 102 9.21 -2.90 32.91
C ALA A 102 9.63 -4.16 33.67
N GLN A 103 10.58 -4.92 33.14
CA GLN A 103 11.23 -5.98 33.91
C GLN A 103 12.07 -5.36 35.04
N PRO A 104 12.07 -5.96 36.25
CA PRO A 104 12.80 -5.41 37.40
C PRO A 104 14.28 -5.25 37.04
N PRO A 105 15.00 -4.27 37.68
CA PRO A 105 16.36 -3.92 37.38
C PRO A 105 17.34 -5.03 37.81
N SER A 106 17.49 -6.02 36.99
CA SER A 106 18.53 -7.06 36.99
C SER A 106 18.65 -7.59 35.59
N PRO A 107 19.79 -8.12 35.17
CA PRO A 107 19.91 -8.58 33.79
C PRO A 107 18.68 -9.43 33.43
N PRO A 108 18.01 -9.19 32.33
CA PRO A 108 16.75 -9.85 32.00
C PRO A 108 16.98 -11.36 32.05
N ASP A 109 16.24 -12.04 32.92
CA ASP A 109 16.25 -13.49 32.97
C ASP A 109 15.53 -14.00 31.71
N PRO A 110 16.24 -14.59 30.75
CA PRO A 110 15.63 -15.09 29.52
C PRO A 110 14.63 -16.24 29.78
N SER A 111 14.59 -16.78 31.00
CA SER A 111 13.62 -17.79 31.42
C SER A 111 12.36 -17.20 32.07
N ALA A 112 12.30 -15.87 32.28
CA ALA A 112 11.12 -15.22 32.85
C ALA A 112 9.90 -15.38 31.92
N PRO A 113 8.73 -15.77 32.46
CA PRO A 113 7.53 -15.95 31.65
C PRO A 113 7.09 -14.61 31.02
N THR A 114 6.78 -14.66 29.72
CA THR A 114 6.25 -13.51 28.95
C THR A 114 4.72 -13.50 29.00
N ALA A 115 4.10 -12.41 28.53
CA ALA A 115 2.65 -12.34 28.34
C ALA A 115 2.15 -13.50 27.45
N GLU A 116 2.85 -13.84 26.38
CA GLU A 116 2.52 -14.97 25.53
C GLU A 116 2.54 -16.30 26.30
N THR A 117 3.55 -16.50 27.14
CA THR A 117 3.67 -17.70 27.97
C THR A 117 2.46 -17.86 28.88
N TYR A 118 2.04 -16.80 29.52
CA TYR A 118 0.88 -16.84 30.42
C TYR A 118 -0.44 -17.02 29.68
N TYR A 119 -0.63 -16.40 28.51
CA TYR A 119 -1.83 -16.65 27.70
C TYR A 119 -1.91 -18.10 27.24
N ARG A 120 -0.80 -18.71 26.80
CA ARG A 120 -0.74 -20.13 26.43
C ARG A 120 -1.02 -21.05 27.63
N GLN A 121 -0.52 -20.71 28.81
CA GLN A 121 -0.84 -21.47 30.03
C GLN A 121 -2.31 -21.33 30.42
N ALA A 122 -2.92 -20.16 30.31
CA ALA A 122 -4.34 -19.95 30.56
C ALA A 122 -5.21 -20.80 29.60
N ILE A 123 -4.85 -20.84 28.30
CA ILE A 123 -5.51 -21.69 27.29
C ILE A 123 -5.33 -23.19 27.63
N ALA A 124 -4.14 -23.60 28.04
CA ALA A 124 -3.88 -24.97 28.44
C ALA A 124 -4.67 -25.38 29.68
N ALA A 125 -4.85 -24.47 30.63
CA ALA A 125 -5.64 -24.69 31.81
C ALA A 125 -7.15 -24.75 31.52
N ASN A 126 -7.65 -23.93 30.63
CA ASN A 126 -9.04 -23.96 30.18
C ASN A 126 -9.13 -23.58 28.66
N PRO A 127 -9.17 -24.56 27.76
CA PRO A 127 -9.28 -24.31 26.32
C PRO A 127 -10.60 -23.66 25.88
N LEU A 128 -11.62 -23.65 26.71
CA LEU A 128 -12.90 -23.01 26.43
C LEU A 128 -13.02 -21.59 27.01
N PHE A 129 -11.96 -21.04 27.52
CA PHE A 129 -11.92 -19.68 28.10
C PHE A 129 -11.55 -18.67 26.98
N PRO A 130 -12.52 -17.85 26.46
CA PRO A 130 -12.28 -17.03 25.27
C PRO A 130 -11.24 -15.90 25.43
N PRO A 131 -11.13 -15.19 26.60
CA PRO A 131 -10.26 -14.02 26.73
C PRO A 131 -8.79 -14.27 26.36
N PRO A 132 -8.10 -15.32 26.82
CA PRO A 132 -6.70 -15.53 26.46
C PRO A 132 -6.48 -15.87 24.99
N HIS A 133 -7.45 -16.50 24.30
CA HIS A 133 -7.36 -16.73 22.85
C HIS A 133 -7.37 -15.39 22.09
N VAL A 134 -8.27 -14.48 22.45
CA VAL A 134 -8.33 -13.15 21.83
C VAL A 134 -7.06 -12.35 22.12
N ALA A 135 -6.60 -12.34 23.39
CA ALA A 135 -5.40 -11.62 23.80
C ALA A 135 -4.14 -12.16 23.09
N LEU A 136 -4.00 -13.49 23.05
CA LEU A 136 -2.89 -14.15 22.34
C LEU A 136 -2.94 -13.83 20.83
N GLY A 137 -4.12 -13.92 20.22
CA GLY A 137 -4.28 -13.59 18.80
C GLY A 137 -3.89 -12.14 18.47
N LEU A 138 -4.28 -11.19 19.31
CA LEU A 138 -3.89 -9.78 19.17
C LEU A 138 -2.38 -9.57 19.38
N LEU A 139 -1.77 -10.23 20.34
CA LEU A 139 -0.33 -10.18 20.60
C LEU A 139 0.45 -10.75 19.41
N LEU A 140 0.03 -11.89 18.89
CA LEU A 140 0.64 -12.55 17.73
C LEU A 140 0.55 -11.69 16.45
N ALA A 141 -0.60 -11.03 16.26
CA ALA A 141 -0.77 -10.09 15.15
C ALA A 141 0.24 -8.92 15.19
N ARG A 142 0.47 -8.37 16.39
CA ARG A 142 1.45 -7.29 16.59
C ARG A 142 2.91 -7.75 16.47
N THR A 143 3.19 -9.01 16.78
CA THR A 143 4.54 -9.59 16.69
C THR A 143 4.83 -10.25 15.35
N ALA A 144 4.07 -9.86 14.30
CA ALA A 144 4.25 -10.34 12.92
C ALA A 144 4.14 -11.87 12.74
N ARG A 145 3.22 -12.49 13.49
CA ARG A 145 2.87 -13.93 13.40
C ARG A 145 1.39 -14.09 12.97
N PRO A 146 1.00 -13.61 11.77
CA PRO A 146 -0.40 -13.50 11.37
C PRO A 146 -1.12 -14.85 11.26
N VAL A 147 -0.43 -15.92 10.87
CA VAL A 147 -1.04 -17.27 10.75
C VAL A 147 -1.50 -17.79 12.10
N GLU A 148 -0.65 -17.68 13.13
CA GLU A 148 -1.01 -18.12 14.47
C GLU A 148 -2.07 -17.18 15.09
N ALA A 149 -1.94 -15.87 14.84
CA ALA A 149 -2.93 -14.88 15.27
C ALA A 149 -4.33 -15.23 14.75
N ARG A 150 -4.43 -15.52 13.45
CA ARG A 150 -5.69 -15.93 12.81
C ARG A 150 -6.27 -17.18 13.44
N SER A 151 -5.45 -18.21 13.68
CA SER A 151 -5.88 -19.44 14.31
C SER A 151 -6.52 -19.22 15.69
N GLU A 152 -5.87 -18.43 16.55
CA GLU A 152 -6.36 -18.12 17.89
C GLU A 152 -7.64 -17.27 17.85
N LEU A 153 -7.69 -16.26 17.00
CA LEU A 153 -8.87 -15.40 16.86
C LEU A 153 -10.09 -16.16 16.30
N LEU A 154 -9.90 -17.03 15.28
CA LEU A 154 -10.98 -17.87 14.77
C LEU A 154 -11.47 -18.83 15.85
N THR A 155 -10.56 -19.47 16.58
CA THR A 155 -10.92 -20.34 17.71
C THR A 155 -11.77 -19.56 18.72
N ALA A 156 -11.34 -18.36 19.11
CA ALA A 156 -12.10 -17.53 20.03
C ALA A 156 -13.53 -17.24 19.56
N THR A 157 -13.72 -16.92 18.26
CA THR A 157 -15.05 -16.61 17.72
C THR A 157 -16.03 -17.80 17.74
N GLN A 158 -15.51 -19.02 17.83
CA GLN A 158 -16.30 -20.25 17.83
C GLN A 158 -16.57 -20.80 19.24
N LEU A 159 -15.88 -20.24 20.27
CA LEU A 159 -16.07 -20.69 21.64
C LEU A 159 -17.47 -20.34 22.14
N PRO A 160 -18.10 -21.21 22.97
CA PRO A 160 -19.33 -20.88 23.65
C PRO A 160 -19.09 -19.74 24.65
N ASP A 161 -20.15 -19.03 24.97
CA ASP A 161 -20.18 -18.00 26.02
C ASP A 161 -19.20 -16.82 25.87
N ILE A 162 -18.66 -16.62 24.66
CA ILE A 162 -17.85 -15.43 24.36
C ILE A 162 -18.71 -14.17 24.42
N ALA A 163 -18.31 -13.21 25.24
CA ALA A 163 -19.00 -11.92 25.35
C ALA A 163 -19.04 -11.21 23.98
N PRO A 164 -20.20 -10.61 23.58
CA PRO A 164 -20.34 -9.96 22.28
C PRO A 164 -19.25 -8.93 21.96
N ALA A 165 -18.85 -8.12 22.95
CA ALA A 165 -17.77 -7.14 22.78
C ALA A 165 -16.42 -7.79 22.49
N LEU A 166 -16.10 -8.90 23.15
CA LEU A 166 -14.86 -9.64 22.93
C LEU A 166 -14.87 -10.33 21.58
N LYS A 167 -16.01 -10.89 21.16
CA LYS A 167 -16.20 -11.50 19.84
C LYS A 167 -16.07 -10.47 18.75
N ALA A 168 -16.67 -9.28 18.90
CA ALA A 168 -16.53 -8.17 17.95
C ALA A 168 -15.06 -7.74 17.80
N ARG A 169 -14.32 -7.69 18.92
CA ARG A 169 -12.90 -7.38 18.93
C ARG A 169 -12.08 -8.42 18.14
N ALA A 170 -12.39 -9.71 18.29
CA ALA A 170 -11.74 -10.77 17.51
C ALA A 170 -12.03 -10.60 16.01
N TYR A 171 -13.27 -10.31 15.61
CA TYR A 171 -13.62 -10.06 14.22
C TYR A 171 -12.93 -8.81 13.65
N ARG A 172 -12.84 -7.69 14.38
CA ARG A 172 -12.06 -6.52 13.96
C ARG A 172 -10.59 -6.85 13.72
N ALA A 173 -10.02 -7.69 14.57
CA ALA A 173 -8.63 -8.14 14.40
C ALA A 173 -8.46 -9.05 13.16
N LEU A 174 -9.41 -9.96 12.92
CA LEU A 174 -9.45 -10.79 11.70
C LEU A 174 -9.57 -9.92 10.45
N ALA A 175 -10.46 -8.94 10.44
CA ALA A 175 -10.61 -8.00 9.33
C ALA A 175 -9.28 -7.28 9.00
N ARG A 176 -8.53 -6.83 10.01
CA ARG A 176 -7.20 -6.23 9.80
C ARG A 176 -6.16 -7.22 9.27
N LEU A 177 -6.19 -8.48 9.75
CA LEU A 177 -5.31 -9.53 9.23
C LEU A 177 -5.61 -9.86 7.76
N ASP A 178 -6.90 -9.90 7.39
CA ASP A 178 -7.33 -10.14 6.02
C ASP A 178 -6.97 -8.98 5.09
N LEU A 179 -7.09 -7.75 5.57
CA LEU A 179 -6.71 -6.56 4.82
C LEU A 179 -5.20 -6.51 4.56
N ASN A 180 -4.39 -6.82 5.56
CA ASN A 180 -2.92 -6.75 5.44
C ASN A 180 -2.32 -7.93 4.66
N GLY A 181 -3.02 -9.07 4.62
CA GLY A 181 -2.46 -10.31 4.10
C GLY A 181 -1.27 -10.82 4.93
N ASP A 182 -0.62 -11.86 4.44
CA ASP A 182 0.61 -12.40 5.02
C ASP A 182 1.51 -13.00 3.92
N THR A 183 2.62 -13.64 4.31
CA THR A 183 3.56 -14.29 3.37
C THR A 183 2.95 -15.46 2.58
N GLN A 184 1.81 -15.99 3.02
CA GLN A 184 1.12 -17.13 2.43
C GLN A 184 -0.20 -16.74 1.76
N GLN A 185 -0.81 -15.63 2.20
CA GLN A 185 -2.09 -15.15 1.70
C GLN A 185 -1.99 -13.65 1.33
N ALA A 186 -2.38 -13.33 0.11
CA ALA A 186 -2.56 -11.94 -0.31
C ALA A 186 -3.69 -11.26 0.48
N SER A 187 -3.73 -9.93 0.47
CA SER A 187 -4.85 -9.14 1.00
C SER A 187 -6.19 -9.65 0.45
N ASN A 188 -7.17 -9.81 1.34
CA ASN A 188 -8.52 -10.27 1.00
C ASN A 188 -9.57 -9.29 1.54
N PRO A 189 -9.84 -8.20 0.83
CA PRO A 189 -10.79 -7.18 1.28
C PRO A 189 -12.22 -7.71 1.41
N THR A 190 -12.60 -8.76 0.68
CA THR A 190 -13.92 -9.38 0.81
C THR A 190 -14.08 -10.10 2.15
N ALA A 191 -13.08 -10.85 2.59
CA ALA A 191 -13.09 -11.47 3.92
C ALA A 191 -13.04 -10.41 5.03
N ALA A 192 -12.17 -9.40 4.87
CA ALA A 192 -12.08 -8.28 5.81
C ALA A 192 -13.43 -7.55 5.98
N SER A 193 -14.16 -7.31 4.89
CA SER A 193 -15.49 -6.70 4.93
C SER A 193 -16.51 -7.59 5.67
N ALA A 194 -16.48 -8.90 5.44
CA ALA A 194 -17.38 -9.84 6.13
C ALA A 194 -17.11 -9.88 7.64
N ASP A 195 -15.85 -9.89 8.05
CA ASP A 195 -15.46 -9.87 9.47
C ASP A 195 -15.81 -8.54 10.14
N LEU A 196 -15.59 -7.41 9.46
CA LEU A 196 -16.01 -6.11 9.99
C LEU A 196 -17.54 -6.06 10.17
N LEU A 197 -18.31 -6.54 9.20
CA LEU A 197 -19.76 -6.62 9.31
C LEU A 197 -20.18 -7.52 10.48
N ALA A 198 -19.50 -8.64 10.69
CA ALA A 198 -19.77 -9.52 11.84
C ALA A 198 -19.50 -8.81 13.17
N ALA A 199 -18.47 -7.96 13.26
CA ALA A 199 -18.19 -7.15 14.43
C ALA A 199 -19.29 -6.11 14.68
N LEU A 200 -19.73 -5.39 13.63
CA LEU A 200 -20.75 -4.34 13.70
C LEU A 200 -22.14 -4.88 14.06
N ASN A 201 -22.43 -6.14 13.75
CA ASN A 201 -23.65 -6.82 14.21
C ASN A 201 -23.65 -7.13 15.73
N LEU A 202 -22.48 -7.09 16.38
CA LEU A 202 -22.34 -7.41 17.80
C LEU A 202 -22.20 -6.17 18.69
N THR A 203 -21.60 -5.10 18.14
CA THR A 203 -21.35 -3.86 18.88
C THR A 203 -21.58 -2.64 17.99
N PRO A 204 -21.95 -1.48 18.56
CA PRO A 204 -22.05 -0.24 17.80
C PRO A 204 -20.76 0.09 17.04
N GLU A 205 -20.92 0.80 15.92
CA GLU A 205 -19.81 1.29 15.10
C GLU A 205 -18.98 2.32 15.89
N ALA A 206 -17.67 2.12 15.91
CA ALA A 206 -16.70 3.05 16.49
C ALA A 206 -15.98 3.82 15.36
N PRO A 207 -15.33 4.98 15.65
CA PRO A 207 -14.56 5.71 14.65
C PRO A 207 -13.52 4.85 13.92
N GLU A 208 -12.86 3.94 14.64
CA GLU A 208 -11.86 3.00 14.10
C GLU A 208 -12.48 1.99 13.12
N ASP A 209 -13.77 1.69 13.24
CA ASP A 209 -14.48 0.83 12.29
C ASP A 209 -14.75 1.57 10.98
N ILE A 210 -15.05 2.86 11.04
CA ILE A 210 -15.23 3.70 9.86
C ILE A 210 -13.91 3.81 9.08
N GLN A 211 -12.81 4.01 9.80
CA GLN A 211 -11.49 4.03 9.19
C GLN A 211 -11.15 2.67 8.55
N LEU A 212 -11.36 1.57 9.27
CA LEU A 212 -11.12 0.22 8.74
C LEU A 212 -12.00 -0.07 7.51
N ALA A 213 -13.26 0.38 7.51
CA ALA A 213 -14.14 0.26 6.34
C ALA A 213 -13.59 1.03 5.13
N ALA A 214 -13.03 2.22 5.35
CA ALA A 214 -12.40 3.01 4.30
C ALA A 214 -11.16 2.30 3.71
N GLU A 215 -10.28 1.78 4.56
CA GLU A 215 -9.09 1.02 4.17
C GLU A 215 -9.47 -0.26 3.38
N ILE A 216 -10.52 -0.96 3.81
CA ILE A 216 -11.04 -2.14 3.11
C ILE A 216 -11.57 -1.75 1.72
N ALA A 217 -12.34 -0.68 1.62
CA ALA A 217 -12.89 -0.20 0.36
C ALA A 217 -11.77 0.24 -0.61
N GLU A 218 -10.74 0.93 -0.11
CA GLU A 218 -9.56 1.30 -0.90
C GLU A 218 -8.82 0.06 -1.42
N SER A 219 -8.60 -0.94 -0.56
CA SER A 219 -7.96 -2.21 -0.95
C SER A 219 -8.78 -3.00 -1.98
N ALA A 220 -10.11 -2.86 -1.94
CA ALA A 220 -11.03 -3.42 -2.93
C ALA A 220 -11.11 -2.60 -4.23
N ALA A 221 -10.39 -1.48 -4.34
CA ALA A 221 -10.50 -0.49 -5.40
C ALA A 221 -11.92 0.11 -5.56
N ASP A 222 -12.73 0.06 -4.51
CA ASP A 222 -14.03 0.77 -4.44
C ASP A 222 -13.79 2.19 -3.93
N LEU A 223 -13.27 3.04 -4.83
CA LEU A 223 -12.88 4.42 -4.48
C LEU A 223 -14.07 5.26 -3.97
N PRO A 224 -15.30 5.16 -4.54
CA PRO A 224 -16.45 5.90 -4.01
C PRO A 224 -16.83 5.50 -2.57
N ALA A 225 -16.75 4.21 -2.23
CA ALA A 225 -17.01 3.75 -0.88
C ALA A 225 -15.91 4.21 0.09
N ALA A 226 -14.64 4.16 -0.34
CA ALA A 226 -13.50 4.68 0.43
C ALA A 226 -13.65 6.19 0.70
N GLU A 227 -13.95 7.00 -0.34
CA GLU A 227 -14.20 8.45 -0.18
C GLU A 227 -15.31 8.71 0.84
N SER A 228 -16.44 8.01 0.72
CA SER A 228 -17.56 8.16 1.63
C SER A 228 -17.17 7.86 3.09
N ALA A 229 -16.45 6.79 3.32
CA ALA A 229 -16.03 6.37 4.65
C ALA A 229 -15.00 7.35 5.25
N TYR A 230 -13.97 7.76 4.49
CA TYR A 230 -13.00 8.77 4.96
C TYR A 230 -13.67 10.11 5.28
N ARG A 231 -14.65 10.56 4.48
CA ARG A 231 -15.40 11.77 4.77
C ARG A 231 -16.23 11.65 6.05
N ARG A 232 -16.82 10.48 6.31
CA ARG A 232 -17.53 10.21 7.58
C ARG A 232 -16.56 10.25 8.76
N TYR A 233 -15.38 9.67 8.62
CA TYR A 233 -14.36 9.70 9.66
C TYR A 233 -13.89 11.14 9.94
N LEU A 234 -13.57 11.91 8.91
CA LEU A 234 -13.16 13.32 9.02
C LEU A 234 -14.28 14.25 9.55
N ALA A 235 -15.55 13.83 9.50
CA ALA A 235 -16.61 14.55 10.19
C ALA A 235 -16.54 14.40 11.71
N LEU A 236 -15.88 13.34 12.21
CA LEU A 236 -15.63 13.12 13.65
C LEU A 236 -14.30 13.73 14.10
N ASP A 237 -13.26 13.59 13.30
CA ASP A 237 -11.94 14.20 13.50
C ASP A 237 -11.46 14.94 12.25
N PRO A 238 -11.84 16.24 12.09
CA PRO A 238 -11.55 17.01 10.88
C PRO A 238 -10.07 17.33 10.65
N GLN A 239 -9.22 17.12 11.65
CA GLN A 239 -7.80 17.50 11.61
C GLN A 239 -6.85 16.30 11.61
N ASP A 240 -7.36 15.10 11.55
CA ASP A 240 -6.50 13.91 11.45
C ASP A 240 -5.71 13.92 10.14
N PRO A 241 -4.38 14.17 10.18
CA PRO A 241 -3.57 14.28 8.98
C PRO A 241 -3.48 12.97 8.21
N GLN A 242 -3.68 11.83 8.87
CA GLN A 242 -3.63 10.52 8.22
C GLN A 242 -4.89 10.27 7.40
N ALA A 243 -6.06 10.57 7.96
CA ALA A 243 -7.32 10.45 7.23
C ALA A 243 -7.42 11.47 6.07
N ILE A 244 -6.88 12.68 6.28
CA ILE A 244 -6.76 13.69 5.20
C ILE A 244 -5.85 13.15 4.08
N ALA A 245 -4.70 12.59 4.42
CA ALA A 245 -3.78 12.02 3.44
C ALA A 245 -4.40 10.85 2.67
N ALA A 246 -5.10 9.96 3.37
CA ALA A 246 -5.80 8.82 2.76
C ALA A 246 -6.91 9.28 1.81
N LEU A 247 -7.76 10.22 2.24
CA LEU A 247 -8.80 10.78 1.36
C LEU A 247 -8.19 11.49 0.14
N ALA A 248 -7.12 12.25 0.32
CA ALA A 248 -6.44 12.90 -0.81
C ALA A 248 -5.86 11.87 -1.79
N HIS A 249 -5.33 10.74 -1.30
CA HIS A 249 -4.88 9.63 -2.13
C HIS A 249 -6.04 9.04 -2.97
N VAL A 250 -7.20 8.81 -2.35
CA VAL A 250 -8.41 8.33 -3.04
C VAL A 250 -8.85 9.32 -4.11
N LEU A 251 -8.92 10.63 -3.79
CA LEU A 251 -9.31 11.68 -4.75
C LEU A 251 -8.34 11.76 -5.95
N LEU A 252 -7.04 11.59 -5.72
CA LEU A 252 -6.06 11.52 -6.80
C LEU A 252 -6.22 10.27 -7.66
N ALA A 253 -6.57 9.12 -7.06
CA ALA A 253 -6.88 7.89 -7.80
C ALA A 253 -8.16 8.06 -8.66
N GLU A 254 -9.13 8.82 -8.19
CA GLU A 254 -10.33 9.23 -8.94
C GLU A 254 -10.08 10.30 -10.00
N ARG A 255 -8.83 10.75 -10.18
CA ARG A 255 -8.43 11.82 -11.09
C ARG A 255 -9.07 13.18 -10.76
N ARG A 256 -9.20 13.49 -9.49
CA ARG A 256 -9.75 14.74 -8.95
C ARG A 256 -8.68 15.53 -8.18
N PRO A 257 -7.61 15.99 -8.85
CA PRO A 257 -6.50 16.68 -8.19
C PRO A 257 -6.92 18.01 -7.52
N ALA A 258 -7.89 18.72 -8.08
CA ALA A 258 -8.37 19.96 -7.50
C ALA A 258 -9.06 19.74 -6.14
N ASP A 259 -9.82 18.68 -5.98
CA ASP A 259 -10.45 18.33 -4.71
C ASP A 259 -9.42 17.87 -3.68
N ALA A 260 -8.41 17.12 -4.11
CA ALA A 260 -7.29 16.72 -3.26
C ALA A 260 -6.49 17.94 -2.77
N GLU A 261 -6.19 18.90 -3.64
CA GLU A 261 -5.50 20.14 -3.30
C GLU A 261 -6.29 20.98 -2.28
N ALA A 262 -7.60 21.14 -2.50
CA ALA A 262 -8.47 21.88 -1.59
C ALA A 262 -8.50 21.25 -0.17
N LEU A 263 -8.39 19.91 -0.08
CA LEU A 263 -8.31 19.18 1.17
C LEU A 263 -6.92 19.30 1.82
N LEU A 264 -5.86 19.21 1.03
CA LEU A 264 -4.47 19.18 1.51
C LEU A 264 -3.95 20.55 1.95
N ALA A 265 -4.38 21.63 1.30
CA ALA A 265 -3.84 22.98 1.55
C ALA A 265 -3.99 23.42 3.03
N PRO A 266 -5.17 23.33 3.68
CA PRO A 266 -5.30 23.67 5.10
C PRO A 266 -4.54 22.68 6.02
N ALA A 267 -4.48 21.41 5.66
CA ALA A 267 -3.75 20.40 6.43
C ALA A 267 -2.23 20.65 6.41
N LEU A 268 -1.67 20.98 5.25
CA LEU A 268 -0.26 21.32 5.12
C LEU A 268 0.07 22.64 5.84
N ALA A 269 -0.86 23.62 5.83
CA ALA A 269 -0.68 24.86 6.60
C ALA A 269 -0.63 24.61 8.12
N ALA A 270 -1.40 23.63 8.61
CA ALA A 270 -1.37 23.21 10.02
C ALA A 270 -0.13 22.35 10.35
N HIS A 271 0.34 21.56 9.40
CA HIS A 271 1.48 20.63 9.54
C HIS A 271 2.55 20.86 8.45
N PRO A 272 3.24 22.01 8.40
CA PRO A 272 4.11 22.39 7.28
C PRO A 272 5.38 21.56 7.13
N SER A 273 5.66 20.69 8.09
CA SER A 273 6.82 19.78 8.06
C SER A 273 6.40 18.32 7.84
N ASP A 274 5.11 18.04 7.58
CA ASP A 274 4.65 16.70 7.32
C ASP A 274 5.08 16.23 5.90
N PRO A 275 5.93 15.21 5.80
CA PRO A 275 6.45 14.77 4.52
C PRO A 275 5.37 14.09 3.65
N ALA A 276 4.39 13.43 4.24
CA ALA A 276 3.35 12.74 3.49
C ALA A 276 2.37 13.73 2.87
N LEU A 277 1.93 14.75 3.63
CA LEU A 277 1.10 15.82 3.10
C LEU A 277 1.82 16.58 1.99
N THR A 278 3.12 16.89 2.19
CA THR A 278 3.92 17.59 1.17
C THR A 278 4.04 16.76 -0.11
N ALA A 279 4.28 15.46 -0.01
CA ALA A 279 4.36 14.57 -1.17
C ALA A 279 3.02 14.46 -1.90
N LEU A 280 1.90 14.45 -1.17
CA LEU A 280 0.56 14.42 -1.77
C LEU A 280 0.21 15.73 -2.47
N VAL A 281 0.59 16.89 -1.93
CA VAL A 281 0.46 18.18 -2.63
C VAL A 281 1.23 18.15 -3.94
N ALA A 282 2.50 17.74 -3.92
CA ALA A 282 3.30 17.62 -5.13
C ALA A 282 2.68 16.66 -6.16
N ARG A 283 2.07 15.56 -5.71
CA ARG A 283 1.33 14.64 -6.60
C ARG A 283 0.05 15.27 -7.16
N ALA A 284 -0.67 16.06 -6.37
CA ALA A 284 -1.84 16.79 -6.84
C ALA A 284 -1.46 17.85 -7.90
N ASP A 285 -0.35 18.56 -7.67
CA ASP A 285 0.20 19.54 -8.60
C ASP A 285 0.56 18.87 -9.94
N LEU A 286 1.26 17.73 -9.90
CA LEU A 286 1.56 16.92 -11.10
C LEU A 286 0.29 16.46 -11.81
N ALA A 287 -0.66 15.92 -11.07
CA ALA A 287 -1.90 15.39 -11.64
C ALA A 287 -2.81 16.49 -12.23
N SER A 288 -2.63 17.74 -11.80
CA SER A 288 -3.37 18.89 -12.33
C SER A 288 -3.03 19.18 -13.80
N GLY A 289 -1.81 18.83 -14.23
CA GLY A 289 -1.28 19.18 -15.56
C GLY A 289 -1.03 20.67 -15.76
N ASP A 290 -1.16 21.49 -14.72
CA ASP A 290 -0.84 22.93 -14.76
C ASP A 290 0.68 23.13 -14.63
N PRO A 291 1.38 23.64 -15.66
CA PRO A 291 2.83 23.82 -15.63
C PRO A 291 3.33 24.68 -14.46
N ALA A 292 2.54 25.67 -14.02
CA ALA A 292 2.91 26.53 -12.90
C ALA A 292 2.89 25.76 -11.58
N LYS A 293 1.89 24.90 -11.35
CA LYS A 293 1.79 24.04 -10.18
C LYS A 293 2.87 22.96 -10.18
N VAL A 294 3.08 22.32 -11.32
CA VAL A 294 4.15 21.32 -11.49
C VAL A 294 5.51 21.92 -11.13
N ALA A 295 5.81 23.16 -11.57
CA ALA A 295 7.03 23.84 -11.21
C ALA A 295 7.14 24.15 -9.70
N GLN A 296 6.02 24.36 -9.00
CA GLN A 296 6.01 24.58 -7.55
C GLN A 296 6.30 23.31 -6.76
N ALA A 297 6.00 22.13 -7.30
CA ALA A 297 6.29 20.85 -6.67
C ALA A 297 7.80 20.57 -6.55
N VAL A 298 8.63 21.09 -7.47
CA VAL A 298 10.08 20.83 -7.50
C VAL A 298 10.76 21.17 -6.17
N PRO A 299 10.74 22.41 -5.66
CA PRO A 299 11.46 22.76 -4.44
C PRO A 299 10.96 22.03 -3.20
N LEU A 300 9.69 21.63 -3.18
CA LEU A 300 9.11 20.84 -2.08
C LEU A 300 9.71 19.43 -2.06
N LEU A 301 9.76 18.80 -3.21
CA LEU A 301 10.30 17.44 -3.35
C LEU A 301 11.82 17.41 -3.17
N GLU A 302 12.54 18.41 -3.65
CA GLU A 302 13.99 18.55 -3.40
C GLU A 302 14.29 18.62 -1.89
N LYS A 303 13.52 19.42 -1.16
CA LYS A 303 13.65 19.52 0.30
C LYS A 303 13.36 18.19 0.99
N LEU A 304 12.31 17.48 0.58
CA LEU A 304 11.97 16.17 1.14
C LEU A 304 13.05 15.13 0.82
N HIS A 305 13.54 15.09 -0.42
CA HIS A 305 14.59 14.18 -0.84
C HIS A 305 15.91 14.47 -0.10
N ALA A 306 16.28 15.74 0.09
CA ALA A 306 17.44 16.12 0.87
C ALA A 306 17.35 15.70 2.35
N ALA A 307 16.13 15.72 2.92
CA ALA A 307 15.90 15.28 4.30
C ALA A 307 15.96 13.74 4.45
N ASN A 308 15.52 13.01 3.45
CA ASN A 308 15.57 11.54 3.42
C ASN A 308 15.95 11.02 2.01
N PRO A 309 17.25 10.98 1.68
CA PRO A 309 17.72 10.54 0.36
C PRO A 309 17.43 9.06 0.04
N GLN A 310 17.09 8.26 1.05
CA GLN A 310 16.79 6.84 0.87
C GLN A 310 15.31 6.56 0.61
N ASP A 311 14.45 7.58 0.66
CA ASP A 311 13.04 7.42 0.33
C ASP A 311 12.86 7.28 -1.19
N ALA A 312 12.68 6.03 -1.62
CA ALA A 312 12.53 5.71 -3.04
C ALA A 312 11.27 6.35 -3.66
N ASN A 313 10.21 6.56 -2.88
CA ASN A 313 8.98 7.17 -3.37
C ASN A 313 9.18 8.66 -3.65
N ILE A 314 9.83 9.37 -2.74
CA ILE A 314 10.15 10.80 -2.93
C ILE A 314 11.14 10.95 -4.09
N ALA A 315 12.17 10.12 -4.18
CA ALA A 315 13.13 10.16 -5.28
C ALA A 315 12.46 9.91 -6.64
N ARG A 316 11.57 8.91 -6.75
CA ARG A 316 10.83 8.62 -7.99
C ARG A 316 9.90 9.78 -8.37
N LEU A 317 9.20 10.35 -7.38
CA LEU A 317 8.31 11.49 -7.61
C LEU A 317 9.09 12.72 -8.09
N LEU A 318 10.22 13.03 -7.45
CA LEU A 318 11.11 14.12 -7.88
C LEU A 318 11.65 13.90 -9.30
N ALA A 319 12.08 12.68 -9.62
CA ALA A 319 12.55 12.34 -10.96
C ALA A 319 11.44 12.54 -12.02
N ARG A 320 10.19 12.19 -11.69
CA ARG A 320 9.05 12.41 -12.57
C ARG A 320 8.77 13.90 -12.78
N VAL A 321 8.77 14.71 -11.70
CA VAL A 321 8.61 16.17 -11.81
C VAL A 321 9.70 16.77 -12.68
N TYR A 322 10.95 16.34 -12.52
CA TYR A 322 12.04 16.81 -13.37
C TYR A 322 11.79 16.48 -14.85
N LEU A 323 11.26 15.30 -15.18
CA LEU A 323 10.87 14.97 -16.55
C LEU A 323 9.78 15.91 -17.06
N ASP A 324 8.73 16.13 -16.27
CA ASP A 324 7.59 16.95 -16.69
C ASP A 324 7.94 18.45 -16.80
N THR A 325 9.03 18.86 -16.15
CA THR A 325 9.60 20.23 -16.24
C THR A 325 10.80 20.34 -17.20
N ASP A 326 11.04 19.33 -18.04
CA ASP A 326 12.11 19.28 -19.04
C ASP A 326 13.54 19.30 -18.46
N HIS A 327 13.71 18.76 -17.25
CA HIS A 327 15.00 18.59 -16.57
C HIS A 327 15.43 17.11 -16.56
N ALA A 328 15.48 16.49 -17.75
CA ALA A 328 15.81 15.07 -17.89
C ALA A 328 17.23 14.73 -17.39
N ASP A 329 18.15 15.70 -17.41
CA ASP A 329 19.50 15.58 -16.87
C ASP A 329 19.53 15.39 -15.33
N GLN A 330 18.55 15.93 -14.62
CA GLN A 330 18.37 15.74 -13.18
C GLN A 330 17.56 14.47 -12.86
N ALA A 331 16.66 14.07 -13.75
CA ALA A 331 15.85 12.86 -13.59
C ALA A 331 16.66 11.55 -13.76
N ASP A 332 17.54 11.46 -14.80
CA ASP A 332 18.32 10.23 -15.09
C ASP A 332 19.11 9.71 -13.87
N PRO A 333 19.91 10.52 -13.15
CA PRO A 333 20.66 10.02 -11.99
C PRO A 333 19.77 9.51 -10.85
N LEU A 334 18.61 10.10 -10.62
CA LEU A 334 17.66 9.62 -9.61
C LEU A 334 17.09 8.25 -9.99
N TYR A 335 16.63 8.11 -11.23
CA TYR A 335 16.16 6.80 -11.73
C TYR A 335 17.29 5.76 -11.73
N ALA A 336 18.51 6.15 -12.07
CA ALA A 336 19.67 5.25 -12.03
C ALA A 336 19.92 4.73 -10.60
N ALA A 337 19.87 5.62 -9.60
CA ALA A 337 20.03 5.25 -8.21
C ALA A 337 18.90 4.31 -7.74
N LEU A 338 17.65 4.61 -8.08
CA LEU A 338 16.50 3.78 -7.75
C LEU A 338 16.61 2.36 -8.35
N ILE A 339 17.03 2.25 -9.61
CA ILE A 339 17.23 0.95 -10.28
C ILE A 339 18.37 0.18 -9.60
N SER A 340 19.48 0.86 -9.28
CA SER A 340 20.64 0.21 -8.63
C SER A 340 20.36 -0.28 -7.21
N ALA A 341 19.40 0.34 -6.51
CA ALA A 341 18.98 -0.08 -5.18
C ALA A 341 18.06 -1.32 -5.21
N GLN A 342 17.49 -1.65 -6.36
CA GLN A 342 16.69 -2.85 -6.53
C GLN A 342 17.60 -4.06 -6.78
N SER A 343 17.17 -5.24 -6.31
CA SER A 343 17.87 -6.50 -6.56
C SER A 343 17.74 -6.95 -8.03
N ALA A 344 18.08 -8.18 -8.35
CA ALA A 344 18.24 -8.73 -9.70
C ALA A 344 17.09 -8.51 -10.71
N ASN A 345 15.90 -8.13 -10.27
CA ASN A 345 14.73 -7.88 -11.13
C ASN A 345 14.16 -6.47 -10.88
N PRO A 346 14.71 -5.43 -11.52
CA PRO A 346 14.20 -4.08 -11.37
C PRO A 346 12.78 -3.95 -11.94
N ASP A 347 11.98 -3.05 -11.33
CA ASP A 347 10.64 -2.71 -11.78
C ASP A 347 10.66 -2.27 -13.24
N PRO A 348 9.93 -2.95 -14.15
CA PRO A 348 9.92 -2.61 -15.57
C PRO A 348 9.39 -1.20 -15.85
N THR A 349 8.50 -0.67 -15.01
CA THR A 349 8.01 0.71 -15.17
C THR A 349 9.08 1.74 -14.83
N LEU A 350 9.95 1.45 -13.86
CA LEU A 350 11.07 2.31 -13.51
C LEU A 350 12.16 2.32 -14.60
N LEU A 351 12.37 1.16 -15.25
CA LEU A 351 13.25 1.08 -16.42
C LEU A 351 12.70 1.91 -17.59
N ASP A 352 11.39 1.90 -17.81
CA ASP A 352 10.72 2.69 -18.85
C ASP A 352 10.80 4.19 -18.55
N GLU A 353 10.52 4.61 -17.32
CA GLU A 353 10.64 6.02 -16.90
C GLU A 353 12.06 6.57 -17.09
N ARG A 354 13.08 5.76 -16.76
CA ARG A 354 14.47 6.14 -17.02
C ARG A 354 14.78 6.20 -18.52
N ALA A 355 14.24 5.27 -19.29
CA ALA A 355 14.43 5.27 -20.74
C ALA A 355 13.79 6.50 -21.39
N GLU A 356 12.62 6.98 -20.89
CA GLU A 356 12.03 8.24 -21.31
C GLU A 356 13.00 9.43 -21.05
N ALA A 357 13.64 9.47 -19.87
CA ALA A 357 14.66 10.48 -19.56
C ALA A 357 15.82 10.42 -20.55
N LEU A 358 16.33 9.23 -20.86
CA LEU A 358 17.43 9.02 -21.79
C LEU A 358 17.08 9.41 -23.22
N LEU A 359 15.84 9.17 -23.66
CA LEU A 359 15.35 9.60 -24.97
C LEU A 359 15.34 11.14 -25.07
N ARG A 360 14.86 11.83 -24.02
CA ARG A 360 14.90 13.30 -23.98
C ARG A 360 16.33 13.85 -23.96
N LEU A 361 17.28 13.09 -23.41
CA LEU A 361 18.72 13.39 -23.43
C LEU A 361 19.43 12.98 -24.73
N HIS A 362 18.69 12.58 -25.77
CA HIS A 362 19.25 12.09 -27.04
C HIS A 362 20.22 10.91 -26.85
N ARG A 363 19.91 9.97 -25.94
CA ARG A 363 20.68 8.74 -25.68
C ARG A 363 19.89 7.47 -26.03
N PRO A 364 19.42 7.31 -27.29
CA PRO A 364 18.49 6.24 -27.67
C PRO A 364 19.07 4.83 -27.47
N GLY A 365 20.38 4.62 -27.67
CA GLY A 365 20.99 3.31 -27.46
C GLY A 365 20.98 2.83 -26.00
N ALA A 366 21.14 3.76 -25.06
CA ALA A 366 21.00 3.45 -23.64
C ALA A 366 19.53 3.19 -23.27
N ALA A 367 18.60 3.97 -23.79
CA ALA A 367 17.17 3.78 -23.62
C ALA A 367 16.72 2.42 -24.17
N GLU A 368 17.14 2.05 -25.39
CA GLU A 368 16.84 0.75 -25.98
C GLU A 368 17.26 -0.42 -25.09
N THR A 369 18.46 -0.33 -24.52
CA THR A 369 18.99 -1.38 -23.62
C THR A 369 18.08 -1.60 -22.42
N LEU A 370 17.65 -0.52 -21.74
CA LEU A 370 16.73 -0.59 -20.59
C LEU A 370 15.35 -1.10 -21.01
N LEU A 371 14.85 -0.65 -22.14
CA LEU A 371 13.52 -1.04 -22.62
C LEU A 371 13.47 -2.50 -23.10
N LYS A 372 14.55 -3.02 -23.69
CA LYS A 372 14.70 -4.46 -23.96
C LYS A 372 14.65 -5.28 -22.66
N GLN A 373 15.30 -4.80 -21.61
CA GLN A 373 15.24 -5.44 -20.30
C GLN A 373 13.82 -5.36 -19.71
N ALA A 374 13.17 -4.21 -19.73
CA ALA A 374 11.82 -4.01 -19.23
C ALA A 374 10.81 -4.92 -19.93
N THR A 375 10.85 -4.96 -21.25
CA THR A 375 9.89 -5.71 -22.09
C THR A 375 10.19 -7.21 -22.22
N ALA A 376 11.31 -7.70 -21.64
CA ALA A 376 11.66 -9.12 -21.64
C ALA A 376 10.64 -9.96 -20.85
N ASN A 377 9.96 -9.38 -19.85
CA ASN A 377 8.88 -10.01 -19.09
C ASN A 377 7.62 -9.14 -19.12
N PRO A 378 6.77 -9.26 -20.16
CA PRO A 378 5.54 -8.47 -20.29
C PRO A 378 4.57 -8.63 -19.11
N ALA A 379 4.55 -9.80 -18.46
CA ALA A 379 3.67 -10.08 -17.33
C ALA A 379 4.08 -9.34 -16.02
N ALA A 380 5.27 -8.77 -15.96
CA ALA A 380 5.72 -7.98 -14.81
C ALA A 380 5.19 -6.54 -14.81
N PHE A 381 4.58 -6.08 -15.91
CA PHE A 381 3.96 -4.75 -15.94
C PHE A 381 2.66 -4.74 -15.14
N PRO A 382 2.36 -3.63 -14.43
CA PRO A 382 1.17 -3.54 -13.58
C PRO A 382 -0.15 -3.55 -14.38
N ASN A 383 -0.09 -3.15 -15.65
CA ASN A 383 -1.24 -3.14 -16.55
C ASN A 383 -0.79 -3.09 -18.03
N VAL A 384 -1.75 -3.34 -18.91
CA VAL A 384 -1.53 -3.39 -20.37
C VAL A 384 -1.13 -2.03 -20.97
N ALA A 385 -1.55 -0.92 -20.36
CA ALA A 385 -1.18 0.42 -20.84
C ALA A 385 0.31 0.68 -20.63
N ALA A 386 0.83 0.39 -19.43
CA ALA A 386 2.25 0.55 -19.13
C ALA A 386 3.15 -0.30 -20.05
N LEU A 387 2.74 -1.53 -20.35
CA LEU A 387 3.43 -2.37 -21.32
C LEU A 387 3.40 -1.74 -22.73
N GLY A 388 2.25 -1.17 -23.11
CA GLY A 388 2.07 -0.52 -24.41
C GLY A 388 2.94 0.74 -24.56
N ASP A 389 3.08 1.51 -23.49
CA ASP A 389 3.93 2.71 -23.45
C ASP A 389 5.41 2.32 -23.54
N ALA A 390 5.88 1.35 -22.75
CA ALA A 390 7.25 0.84 -22.81
C ALA A 390 7.60 0.26 -24.19
N ALA A 391 6.69 -0.50 -24.80
CA ALA A 391 6.87 -1.00 -26.14
C ALA A 391 6.92 0.12 -27.19
N THR A 392 6.17 1.20 -26.99
CA THR A 392 6.21 2.39 -27.83
C THR A 392 7.55 3.11 -27.71
N HIS A 393 8.03 3.34 -26.49
CA HIS A 393 9.35 3.95 -26.25
C HIS A 393 10.48 3.10 -26.84
N LEU A 394 10.39 1.75 -26.75
CA LEU A 394 11.35 0.85 -27.37
C LEU A 394 11.36 0.99 -28.90
N ALA A 395 10.18 1.10 -29.52
CA ALA A 395 10.10 1.27 -30.96
C ALA A 395 10.72 2.60 -31.41
N PHE A 396 10.51 3.68 -30.66
CA PHE A 396 11.13 4.98 -30.93
C PHE A 396 12.66 4.93 -30.74
N ALA A 397 13.12 4.39 -29.59
CA ALA A 397 14.55 4.27 -29.31
C ALA A 397 15.30 3.49 -30.40
N ALA A 398 14.75 2.35 -30.79
CA ALA A 398 15.31 1.50 -31.82
C ALA A 398 15.31 2.17 -33.21
N ALA A 399 14.27 2.93 -33.54
CA ALA A 399 14.19 3.67 -34.79
C ALA A 399 15.24 4.80 -34.87
N GLU A 400 15.53 5.48 -33.76
CA GLU A 400 16.56 6.54 -33.73
C GLU A 400 17.99 6.03 -33.92
N ILE A 401 18.24 4.74 -33.67
CA ILE A 401 19.57 4.11 -33.85
C ILE A 401 19.60 3.21 -35.12
N ASP A 402 18.61 3.32 -35.98
CA ASP A 402 18.50 2.51 -37.19
C ASP A 402 18.46 0.99 -36.94
N ASP A 403 17.81 0.52 -35.85
CA ASP A 403 17.49 -0.90 -35.60
C ASP A 403 16.04 -1.24 -36.02
N PRO A 404 15.77 -1.49 -37.29
CA PRO A 404 14.43 -1.76 -37.78
C PRO A 404 13.87 -3.10 -37.29
N ARG A 405 14.73 -4.04 -36.89
CA ARG A 405 14.27 -5.33 -36.35
C ARG A 405 13.67 -5.19 -34.98
N THR A 406 14.39 -4.51 -34.09
CA THR A 406 13.87 -4.19 -32.77
C THR A 406 12.64 -3.29 -32.84
N THR A 407 12.63 -2.30 -33.75
CA THR A 407 11.45 -1.46 -34.00
C THR A 407 10.22 -2.29 -34.31
N LEU A 408 10.31 -3.25 -35.23
CA LEU A 408 9.19 -4.12 -35.62
C LEU A 408 8.77 -5.06 -34.48
N GLN A 409 9.72 -5.61 -33.69
CA GLN A 409 9.43 -6.44 -32.54
C GLN A 409 8.68 -5.66 -31.47
N ALA A 410 9.12 -4.46 -31.16
CA ALA A 410 8.48 -3.57 -30.21
C ALA A 410 7.06 -3.17 -30.65
N LEU A 411 6.88 -2.82 -31.91
CA LEU A 411 5.55 -2.51 -32.47
C LEU A 411 4.62 -3.72 -32.48
N ALA A 412 5.14 -4.93 -32.72
CA ALA A 412 4.36 -6.16 -32.62
C ALA A 412 3.92 -6.42 -31.17
N LEU A 413 4.80 -6.21 -30.18
CA LEU A 413 4.45 -6.30 -28.76
C LEU A 413 3.37 -5.27 -28.39
N ARG A 414 3.56 -4.02 -28.78
CA ARG A 414 2.57 -2.95 -28.57
C ARG A 414 1.20 -3.30 -29.15
N ALA A 415 1.16 -3.87 -30.35
CA ALA A 415 -0.07 -4.24 -31.04
C ALA A 415 -0.90 -5.32 -30.29
N THR A 416 -0.29 -6.05 -29.35
CA THR A 416 -1.03 -7.02 -28.51
C THR A 416 -1.90 -6.33 -27.47
N VAL A 417 -1.64 -5.05 -27.15
CA VAL A 417 -2.28 -4.33 -26.03
C VAL A 417 -2.88 -2.97 -26.44
N LEU A 418 -2.38 -2.35 -27.49
CA LEU A 418 -2.84 -1.03 -27.96
C LEU A 418 -3.09 -1.01 -29.47
N PRO A 419 -4.11 -0.30 -29.95
CA PRO A 419 -4.35 -0.13 -31.38
C PRO A 419 -3.24 0.67 -32.05
N PRO A 420 -3.07 0.51 -33.37
CA PRO A 420 -2.14 1.34 -34.16
C PRO A 420 -2.47 2.84 -34.03
N SER A 421 -1.43 3.66 -34.00
CA SER A 421 -1.54 5.13 -34.03
C SER A 421 -0.76 5.68 -35.23
N PRO A 422 -1.02 6.92 -35.71
CA PRO A 422 -0.29 7.47 -36.82
C PRO A 422 1.25 7.39 -36.68
N PRO A 423 1.86 7.77 -35.54
CA PRO A 423 3.31 7.64 -35.33
C PRO A 423 3.81 6.19 -35.47
N THR A 424 3.07 5.23 -34.89
CA THR A 424 3.49 3.81 -34.92
C THR A 424 3.37 3.21 -36.35
N LEU A 425 2.35 3.60 -37.12
CA LEU A 425 2.24 3.21 -38.53
C LEU A 425 3.39 3.76 -39.35
N PHE A 426 3.80 5.00 -39.09
CA PHE A 426 4.95 5.59 -39.78
C PHE A 426 6.26 4.88 -39.43
N LEU A 427 6.50 4.57 -38.13
CA LEU A 427 7.66 3.80 -37.71
C LEU A 427 7.68 2.39 -38.32
N GLU A 428 6.53 1.72 -38.34
CA GLU A 428 6.41 0.39 -38.94
C GLU A 428 6.70 0.43 -40.45
N ALA A 429 6.21 1.47 -41.15
CA ALA A 429 6.48 1.69 -42.56
C ALA A 429 7.98 1.91 -42.85
N THR A 430 8.62 2.78 -42.04
CA THR A 430 10.06 3.08 -42.21
C THR A 430 10.93 1.88 -41.91
N ALA A 431 10.60 1.11 -40.85
CA ALA A 431 11.33 -0.10 -40.48
C ALA A 431 11.22 -1.20 -41.56
N ASN A 432 10.01 -1.40 -42.16
CA ASN A 432 9.83 -2.32 -43.25
C ASN A 432 10.57 -1.84 -44.55
N ASP A 433 10.60 -0.53 -44.77
CA ASP A 433 11.34 0.07 -45.90
C ASP A 433 12.86 -0.17 -45.74
N SER A 434 13.42 0.06 -44.55
CA SER A 434 14.84 -0.22 -44.26
C SER A 434 15.20 -1.71 -44.40
N LEU A 435 14.27 -2.61 -44.13
CA LEU A 435 14.42 -4.05 -44.31
C LEU A 435 14.10 -4.51 -45.78
N HIS A 436 13.90 -3.58 -46.70
CA HIS A 436 13.53 -3.85 -48.10
C HIS A 436 12.23 -4.65 -48.27
N GLN A 437 11.32 -4.59 -47.29
CA GLN A 437 9.98 -5.18 -47.39
C GLN A 437 9.02 -4.23 -48.10
N ILE A 438 9.33 -3.94 -49.37
CA ILE A 438 8.77 -2.83 -50.15
C ILE A 438 7.24 -2.84 -50.19
N SER A 439 6.61 -4.01 -50.39
CA SER A 439 5.15 -4.13 -50.48
C SER A 439 4.49 -3.67 -49.17
N LYS A 440 5.00 -4.17 -48.04
CA LYS A 440 4.48 -3.79 -46.71
C LYS A 440 4.72 -2.31 -46.43
N ALA A 441 5.90 -1.80 -46.72
CA ALA A 441 6.22 -0.40 -46.52
C ALA A 441 5.25 0.52 -47.30
N ILE A 442 4.95 0.20 -48.57
CA ILE A 442 3.97 0.95 -49.35
C ILE A 442 2.59 0.95 -48.74
N ASP A 443 2.11 -0.21 -48.27
CA ASP A 443 0.78 -0.32 -47.68
C ASP A 443 0.68 0.45 -46.37
N LEU A 444 1.70 0.36 -45.50
CA LEU A 444 1.77 1.08 -44.24
C LEU A 444 1.89 2.60 -44.41
N TYR A 445 2.72 3.09 -45.35
CA TYR A 445 2.76 4.52 -45.67
C TYR A 445 1.40 5.05 -46.13
N LYS A 446 0.65 4.28 -46.94
CA LYS A 446 -0.70 4.65 -47.36
C LYS A 446 -1.67 4.69 -46.18
N GLN A 447 -1.62 3.69 -45.32
CA GLN A 447 -2.42 3.66 -44.10
C GLN A 447 -2.09 4.86 -43.20
N PHE A 448 -0.81 5.14 -42.98
CA PHE A 448 -0.38 6.32 -42.22
C PHE A 448 -0.97 7.60 -42.84
N LEU A 449 -0.82 7.83 -44.12
CA LEU A 449 -1.33 9.04 -44.81
C LEU A 449 -2.86 9.16 -44.75
N ALA A 450 -3.59 8.05 -44.62
CA ALA A 450 -5.04 8.06 -44.48
C ALA A 450 -5.50 8.54 -43.10
N VAL A 451 -4.67 8.36 -42.04
CA VAL A 451 -5.04 8.68 -40.65
C VAL A 451 -4.22 9.83 -40.08
N ALA A 452 -3.12 10.27 -40.72
CA ALA A 452 -2.23 11.28 -40.16
C ALA A 452 -2.85 12.69 -40.05
N GLY A 453 -3.87 12.99 -40.86
CA GLY A 453 -4.51 14.31 -40.84
C GLY A 453 -3.51 15.44 -41.10
N THR A 454 -3.64 16.53 -40.33
CA THR A 454 -2.74 17.69 -40.36
C THR A 454 -1.69 17.69 -39.25
N ASP A 455 -1.75 16.74 -38.35
CA ASP A 455 -0.96 16.74 -37.08
C ASP A 455 0.49 16.28 -37.30
N TYR A 456 0.78 15.61 -38.47
CA TYR A 456 2.09 15.04 -38.78
C TYR A 456 2.60 15.51 -40.16
N PRO A 457 2.78 16.82 -40.41
CA PRO A 457 3.07 17.36 -41.75
C PRO A 457 4.41 16.88 -42.31
N ASP A 458 5.44 16.79 -41.47
CA ASP A 458 6.79 16.39 -41.90
C ASP A 458 6.86 14.90 -42.24
N GLN A 459 6.28 14.05 -41.36
CA GLN A 459 6.19 12.61 -41.61
C GLN A 459 5.32 12.32 -42.85
N ALA A 460 4.25 13.07 -43.05
CA ALA A 460 3.39 12.93 -44.21
C ALA A 460 4.14 13.34 -45.50
N ALA A 461 4.94 14.40 -45.49
CA ALA A 461 5.78 14.79 -46.60
C ALA A 461 6.84 13.70 -46.92
N GLN A 462 7.49 13.17 -45.89
CA GLN A 462 8.45 12.09 -46.01
C GLN A 462 7.81 10.80 -46.57
N ALA A 463 6.64 10.40 -46.05
CA ALA A 463 5.90 9.24 -46.53
C ALA A 463 5.53 9.37 -48.03
N ARG A 464 5.03 10.55 -48.47
CA ARG A 464 4.71 10.80 -49.88
C ARG A 464 5.95 10.70 -50.76
N LYS A 465 7.09 11.29 -50.35
CA LYS A 465 8.37 11.21 -51.05
C LYS A 465 8.85 9.76 -51.19
N ARG A 466 8.78 8.98 -50.11
CA ARG A 466 9.18 7.55 -50.14
C ARG A 466 8.27 6.72 -51.02
N LEU A 467 6.95 6.90 -50.93
CA LEU A 467 5.99 6.21 -51.81
C LEU A 467 6.29 6.46 -53.31
N ALA A 468 6.60 7.70 -53.69
CA ALA A 468 6.96 8.02 -55.07
C ALA A 468 8.25 7.28 -55.53
N ALA A 469 9.27 7.23 -54.66
CA ALA A 469 10.52 6.51 -54.93
C ALA A 469 10.31 4.99 -55.04
N LEU A 470 9.55 4.39 -54.11
CA LEU A 470 9.26 2.95 -54.08
C LEU A 470 8.40 2.52 -55.28
N ALA A 471 7.45 3.35 -55.74
CA ALA A 471 6.66 3.10 -56.93
C ALA A 471 7.52 3.07 -58.21
N ALA A 472 8.49 3.97 -58.31
CA ALA A 472 9.43 3.97 -59.40
C ALA A 472 10.32 2.71 -59.45
N THR A 473 10.80 2.27 -58.29
CA THR A 473 11.62 1.05 -58.16
C THR A 473 10.83 -0.21 -58.54
N ASN A 474 9.57 -0.29 -58.12
CA ASN A 474 8.71 -1.45 -58.41
C ASN A 474 8.33 -1.57 -59.89
N GLN A 475 8.23 -0.44 -60.58
CA GLN A 475 7.99 -0.43 -62.06
C GLN A 475 9.19 -0.93 -62.88
N HIS A 476 10.42 -0.75 -62.36
CA HIS A 476 11.64 -1.24 -63.02
C HIS A 476 11.94 -2.71 -62.73
N ALA A 477 11.38 -3.27 -61.65
CA ALA A 477 11.52 -4.68 -61.27
C ALA A 477 10.51 -5.61 -61.97
N ALA A 478 9.47 -5.08 -62.62
CA ALA A 478 8.55 -5.89 -63.43
C ALA A 478 9.25 -6.46 -64.66
N PRO A 479 9.27 -7.78 -64.91
CA PRO A 479 9.90 -8.35 -66.05
C PRO A 479 9.25 -7.76 -67.29
N ARG A 480 10.09 -7.14 -68.17
CA ARG A 480 9.66 -6.76 -69.54
C ARG A 480 9.21 -8.04 -70.25
N ARG A 481 7.90 -8.20 -70.43
CA ARG A 481 7.31 -9.24 -71.29
C ARG A 481 7.63 -8.99 -72.76
#